data_c8a574fbe7ffde0ad46c286206c66942
#
_entry.id   c8a574fbe7ffde0ad46c286206c66942
#
_cell.length_a   1.000
_cell.length_b   1.000
_cell.length_c   1.000
_cell.angle_alpha   90.00
_cell.angle_beta   90.00
_cell.angle_gamma   90.00
#
_symmetry.space_group_name_H-M   'P 1'
#
loop_
_entity.id
_entity.type
_entity.pdbx_description
1 polymer ?
#
loop_
_entity_poly.entity_id
_entity_poly.type
_entity_poly.pdbx_seq_one_letter_code
_entity_poly.pdbx_strand_id
1 'polypeptide(L)'
;MLTLANVFTRALGFMLRVMLSRLMGAQALGVMELSHSAHMLSITPVTAGLPLAVSRITARDQHDGALLAGRKLVLQLSAVCVPLWLVLSPVIAYCLHDLRVLPALWAFTPCIVILGLSAVYNGYCYGLGNAWPPALSEMLEQTLRFVLSFLLLSGLPYLTVAGRAAVPALCTAIAETLGLVLVYFMLRRAKQPPSVCPLPAVRREIVQLALPLTFSRLLTTLLRAASGTLIPLRLMASGLSSAAATEALGMLQGMVMPVLFLPGIVTGALGTVGTPAIAARSGKNRRHMALYLLSSALCCGLTGLMAVRMLAGFLARAVYHLPALQPLFMRAAPLTLFFSLQHAVNGVLSGLGEQKRTLLPALTGSALSLFCLYFWAAQPGMRILGAVQAMITGQAVTLLWSLALLFLRLKQK
;
A
#
# COMPACT_ATOMS: atom_id res chain seq x y z
N MET A 1 -21.22 3.37 9.95
CA MET A 1 -20.29 2.52 10.73
C MET A 1 -19.03 2.12 9.98
N LEU A 2 -19.08 1.58 8.75
CA LEU A 2 -17.88 1.24 7.94
C LEU A 2 -16.95 2.44 7.71
N THR A 3 -17.50 3.63 7.47
CA THR A 3 -16.70 4.85 7.30
C THR A 3 -15.91 5.21 8.57
N LEU A 4 -16.53 5.06 9.75
CA LEU A 4 -15.85 5.27 11.03
C LEU A 4 -14.74 4.25 11.26
N ALA A 5 -14.98 2.98 10.94
CA ALA A 5 -13.95 1.94 11.00
C ALA A 5 -12.75 2.29 10.12
N ASN A 6 -13.00 2.71 8.86
CA ASN A 6 -11.95 3.14 7.94
C ASN A 6 -11.17 4.36 8.43
N VAL A 7 -11.85 5.35 9.04
CA VAL A 7 -11.17 6.53 9.62
C VAL A 7 -10.31 6.11 10.81
N PHE A 8 -10.86 5.26 11.70
CA PHE A 8 -10.13 4.75 12.85
C PHE A 8 -8.87 3.98 12.45
N THR A 9 -8.98 3.00 11.52
CA THR A 9 -7.84 2.20 11.08
C THR A 9 -6.75 3.06 10.44
N ARG A 10 -7.12 4.07 9.65
CA ARG A 10 -6.17 5.00 9.02
C ARG A 10 -5.50 5.92 10.03
N ALA A 11 -6.26 6.46 10.99
CA ALA A 11 -5.71 7.27 12.08
C ALA A 11 -4.73 6.47 12.93
N LEU A 12 -5.13 5.26 13.34
CA LEU A 12 -4.27 4.38 14.12
C LEU A 12 -3.03 3.93 13.33
N GLY A 13 -3.16 3.66 12.03
CA GLY A 13 -2.04 3.37 11.15
C GLY A 13 -1.04 4.52 11.04
N PHE A 14 -1.53 5.77 11.00
CA PHE A 14 -0.65 6.95 11.06
C PHE A 14 0.04 7.09 12.42
N MET A 15 -0.71 6.94 13.51
CA MET A 15 -0.14 6.96 14.88
C MET A 15 0.92 5.88 15.06
N LEU A 16 0.69 4.67 14.53
CA LEU A 16 1.69 3.60 14.50
C LEU A 16 2.98 4.03 13.80
N ARG A 17 2.88 4.68 12.64
CA ARG A 17 4.05 5.18 11.90
C ARG A 17 4.86 6.21 12.69
N VAL A 18 4.19 7.16 13.34
CA VAL A 18 4.85 8.15 14.21
C VAL A 18 5.51 7.48 15.41
N MET A 19 4.82 6.55 16.05
CA MET A 19 5.35 5.78 17.18
C MET A 19 6.59 4.97 16.77
N LEU A 20 6.51 4.22 15.68
CA LEU A 20 7.63 3.42 15.16
C LEU A 20 8.85 4.32 14.86
N SER A 21 8.63 5.49 14.25
CA SER A 21 9.71 6.41 13.93
C SER A 21 10.46 6.91 15.19
N ARG A 22 9.74 7.12 16.29
CA ARG A 22 10.32 7.55 17.57
C ARG A 22 11.05 6.43 18.31
N LEU A 23 10.47 5.23 18.33
CA LEU A 23 11.03 4.11 19.07
C LEU A 23 12.18 3.40 18.34
N MET A 24 12.12 3.34 17.01
CA MET A 24 13.11 2.63 16.21
C MET A 24 14.26 3.53 15.73
N GLY A 25 13.99 4.82 15.50
CA GLY A 25 14.87 5.73 14.81
C GLY A 25 14.87 5.54 13.27
N ALA A 26 15.45 6.51 12.56
CA ALA A 26 15.37 6.56 11.09
C ALA A 26 16.06 5.36 10.41
N GLN A 27 17.19 4.89 10.96
CA GLN A 27 17.95 3.78 10.38
C GLN A 27 17.18 2.45 10.42
N ALA A 28 16.65 2.05 11.60
CA ALA A 28 15.87 0.82 11.72
C ALA A 28 14.55 0.90 10.93
N LEU A 29 13.95 2.10 10.86
CA LEU A 29 12.79 2.35 10.03
C LEU A 29 13.10 2.17 8.54
N GLY A 30 14.28 2.59 8.07
CA GLY A 30 14.75 2.36 6.71
C GLY A 30 14.95 0.88 6.38
N VAL A 31 15.54 0.10 7.28
CA VAL A 31 15.66 -1.35 7.16
C VAL A 31 14.27 -2.02 7.08
N MET A 32 13.32 -1.58 7.91
CA MET A 32 11.94 -2.04 7.86
C MET A 32 11.26 -1.73 6.51
N GLU A 33 11.42 -0.51 5.98
CA GLU A 33 10.82 -0.12 4.69
C GLU A 33 11.41 -0.92 3.51
N LEU A 34 12.72 -1.20 3.52
CA LEU A 34 13.36 -2.10 2.54
C LEU A 34 12.75 -3.50 2.60
N SER A 35 12.67 -4.07 3.80
CA SER A 35 12.11 -5.40 4.02
C SER A 35 10.65 -5.46 3.60
N HIS A 36 9.86 -4.43 3.93
CA HIS A 36 8.45 -4.33 3.55
C HIS A 36 8.28 -4.22 2.04
N SER A 37 9.10 -3.43 1.35
CA SER A 37 9.07 -3.29 -0.10
C SER A 37 9.33 -4.61 -0.81
N ALA A 38 10.29 -5.40 -0.34
CA ALA A 38 10.57 -6.74 -0.85
C ALA A 38 9.43 -7.73 -0.53
N HIS A 39 8.90 -7.68 0.70
CA HIS A 39 7.78 -8.53 1.12
C HIS A 39 6.52 -8.29 0.29
N MET A 40 6.23 -7.05 -0.13
CA MET A 40 5.10 -6.74 -1.02
C MET A 40 5.14 -7.55 -2.32
N LEU A 41 6.32 -7.86 -2.86
CA LEU A 41 6.45 -8.71 -4.04
C LEU A 41 6.05 -10.15 -3.75
N SER A 42 6.43 -10.68 -2.59
CA SER A 42 6.15 -12.09 -2.22
C SER A 42 4.66 -12.35 -1.97
N ILE A 43 3.92 -11.37 -1.44
CA ILE A 43 2.48 -11.54 -1.15
C ILE A 43 1.58 -11.21 -2.34
N THR A 44 2.04 -10.42 -3.31
CA THR A 44 1.23 -9.99 -4.45
C THR A 44 0.60 -11.16 -5.22
N PRO A 45 1.28 -12.27 -5.51
CA PRO A 45 0.67 -13.42 -6.22
C PRO A 45 -0.51 -14.04 -5.49
N VAL A 46 -0.48 -14.03 -4.15
CA VAL A 46 -1.51 -14.66 -3.31
C VAL A 46 -2.63 -13.71 -2.85
N THR A 47 -2.46 -12.39 -3.04
CA THR A 47 -3.41 -11.40 -2.52
C THR A 47 -4.09 -10.54 -3.58
N ALA A 48 -3.47 -10.29 -4.74
CA ALA A 48 -3.87 -9.18 -5.60
C ALA A 48 -5.23 -9.37 -6.32
N GLY A 49 -5.43 -10.49 -7.00
CA GLY A 49 -6.64 -10.74 -7.80
C GLY A 49 -7.70 -11.58 -7.10
N LEU A 50 -7.29 -12.34 -6.07
CA LEU A 50 -8.13 -13.32 -5.41
C LEU A 50 -9.38 -12.74 -4.72
N PRO A 51 -9.30 -11.63 -3.94
CA PRO A 51 -10.48 -11.09 -3.27
C PRO A 51 -11.60 -10.72 -4.24
N LEU A 52 -11.24 -10.10 -5.36
CA LEU A 52 -12.22 -9.68 -6.36
C LEU A 52 -12.81 -10.88 -7.12
N ALA A 53 -12.00 -11.87 -7.47
CA ALA A 53 -12.47 -13.08 -8.15
C ALA A 53 -13.44 -13.86 -7.25
N VAL A 54 -13.04 -14.12 -5.99
CA VAL A 54 -13.88 -14.81 -5.00
C VAL A 54 -15.16 -14.03 -4.75
N SER A 55 -15.07 -12.71 -4.54
CA SER A 55 -16.24 -11.84 -4.30
C SER A 55 -17.25 -11.91 -5.44
N ARG A 56 -16.79 -11.86 -6.71
CA ARG A 56 -17.69 -11.93 -7.88
C ARG A 56 -18.40 -13.27 -8.00
N ILE A 57 -17.68 -14.38 -7.83
CA ILE A 57 -18.25 -15.72 -7.92
C ILE A 57 -19.23 -15.95 -6.76
N THR A 58 -18.84 -15.58 -5.52
CA THR A 58 -19.74 -15.68 -4.36
C THR A 58 -21.00 -14.85 -4.52
N ALA A 59 -20.91 -13.62 -5.06
CA ALA A 59 -22.07 -12.75 -5.29
C ALA A 59 -23.05 -13.34 -6.31
N ARG A 60 -22.54 -14.08 -7.30
CA ARG A 60 -23.37 -14.75 -8.31
C ARG A 60 -24.01 -16.03 -7.76
N ASP A 61 -23.22 -16.87 -7.11
CA ASP A 61 -23.58 -18.25 -6.81
C ASP A 61 -24.16 -18.45 -5.40
N GLN A 62 -23.85 -17.55 -4.46
CA GLN A 62 -24.36 -17.52 -3.07
C GLN A 62 -24.12 -18.82 -2.28
N HIS A 63 -23.00 -19.54 -2.55
CA HIS A 63 -22.57 -20.75 -1.86
C HIS A 63 -21.07 -20.73 -1.52
N ASP A 64 -20.59 -21.76 -0.80
CA ASP A 64 -19.21 -21.81 -0.26
C ASP A 64 -18.13 -22.26 -1.25
N GLY A 65 -18.49 -22.62 -2.49
CA GLY A 65 -17.56 -23.15 -3.51
C GLY A 65 -16.37 -22.23 -3.81
N ALA A 66 -16.63 -20.92 -3.92
CA ALA A 66 -15.57 -19.93 -4.14
C ALA A 66 -14.61 -19.83 -2.97
N LEU A 67 -15.10 -19.92 -1.72
CA LEU A 67 -14.28 -19.94 -0.51
C LEU A 67 -13.37 -21.17 -0.46
N LEU A 68 -13.94 -22.36 -0.69
CA LEU A 68 -13.19 -23.63 -0.64
C LEU A 68 -12.14 -23.71 -1.74
N ALA A 69 -12.50 -23.37 -2.98
CA ALA A 69 -11.58 -23.35 -4.12
C ALA A 69 -10.48 -22.29 -3.94
N GLY A 70 -10.83 -21.09 -3.47
CA GLY A 70 -9.89 -20.02 -3.17
C GLY A 70 -8.88 -20.39 -2.09
N ARG A 71 -9.33 -20.99 -0.98
CA ARG A 71 -8.45 -21.49 0.09
C ARG A 71 -7.44 -22.53 -0.45
N LYS A 72 -7.91 -23.51 -1.22
CA LYS A 72 -7.03 -24.52 -1.81
C LYS A 72 -5.99 -23.90 -2.75
N LEU A 73 -6.40 -22.91 -3.55
CA LEU A 73 -5.51 -22.18 -4.46
C LEU A 73 -4.44 -21.42 -3.68
N VAL A 74 -4.83 -20.67 -2.62
CA VAL A 74 -3.85 -19.94 -1.77
C VAL A 74 -2.85 -20.89 -1.15
N LEU A 75 -3.30 -22.00 -0.56
CA LEU A 75 -2.39 -22.96 0.07
C LEU A 75 -1.40 -23.54 -0.95
N GLN A 76 -1.84 -23.84 -2.17
CA GLN A 76 -0.96 -24.33 -3.24
C GLN A 76 0.04 -23.27 -3.71
N LEU A 77 -0.40 -22.03 -3.89
CA LEU A 77 0.50 -20.93 -4.24
C LEU A 77 1.49 -20.64 -3.11
N SER A 78 1.02 -20.65 -1.87
CA SER A 78 1.89 -20.42 -0.70
C SER A 78 2.90 -21.54 -0.52
N ALA A 79 2.55 -22.79 -0.83
CA ALA A 79 3.49 -23.92 -0.79
C ALA A 79 4.68 -23.75 -1.75
N VAL A 80 4.52 -22.95 -2.80
CA VAL A 80 5.61 -22.57 -3.71
C VAL A 80 6.27 -21.26 -3.27
N CYS A 81 5.46 -20.24 -2.94
CA CYS A 81 5.98 -18.90 -2.63
C CYS A 81 6.80 -18.88 -1.33
N VAL A 82 6.42 -19.64 -0.29
CA VAL A 82 7.13 -19.63 1.00
C VAL A 82 8.55 -20.20 0.89
N PRO A 83 8.79 -21.43 0.35
CA PRO A 83 10.15 -21.91 0.15
C PRO A 83 10.98 -21.01 -0.76
N LEU A 84 10.38 -20.53 -1.86
CA LEU A 84 11.06 -19.60 -2.77
C LEU A 84 11.47 -18.31 -2.04
N TRP A 85 10.58 -17.74 -1.20
CA TRP A 85 10.86 -16.56 -0.40
C TRP A 85 12.02 -16.80 0.59
N LEU A 86 12.02 -17.93 1.29
CA LEU A 86 13.09 -18.27 2.24
C LEU A 86 14.45 -18.42 1.55
N VAL A 87 14.48 -19.04 0.38
CA VAL A 87 15.72 -19.20 -0.43
C VAL A 87 16.16 -17.86 -1.02
N LEU A 88 15.22 -17.01 -1.47
CA LEU A 88 15.56 -15.71 -2.05
C LEU A 88 15.88 -14.64 -1.01
N SER A 89 15.44 -14.76 0.24
CA SER A 89 15.67 -13.74 1.28
C SER A 89 17.14 -13.38 1.48
N PRO A 90 18.10 -14.34 1.57
CA PRO A 90 19.53 -13.99 1.66
C PRO A 90 20.04 -13.31 0.39
N VAL A 91 19.59 -13.73 -0.79
CA VAL A 91 19.96 -13.13 -2.07
C VAL A 91 19.46 -11.69 -2.14
N ILE A 92 18.21 -11.45 -1.72
CA ILE A 92 17.62 -10.10 -1.64
C ILE A 92 18.43 -9.23 -0.68
N ALA A 93 18.76 -9.73 0.51
CA ALA A 93 19.57 -8.99 1.49
C ALA A 93 20.96 -8.64 0.92
N TYR A 94 21.59 -9.57 0.21
CA TYR A 94 22.86 -9.34 -0.48
C TYR A 94 22.72 -8.27 -1.58
N CYS A 95 21.72 -8.36 -2.44
CA CYS A 95 21.45 -7.37 -3.50
C CYS A 95 21.12 -5.98 -2.95
N LEU A 96 20.51 -5.90 -1.76
CA LEU A 96 20.25 -4.65 -1.06
C LEU A 96 21.49 -4.06 -0.39
N HIS A 97 22.63 -4.79 -0.36
CA HIS A 97 23.86 -4.45 0.36
C HIS A 97 23.63 -4.15 1.86
N ASP A 98 22.59 -4.78 2.44
CA ASP A 98 22.23 -4.60 3.84
C ASP A 98 21.66 -5.90 4.44
N LEU A 99 22.52 -6.69 5.09
CA LEU A 99 22.12 -7.95 5.74
C LEU A 99 21.16 -7.75 6.93
N ARG A 100 21.02 -6.52 7.44
CA ARG A 100 20.14 -6.21 8.57
C ARG A 100 18.66 -6.36 8.20
N VAL A 101 18.31 -6.44 6.90
CA VAL A 101 16.93 -6.69 6.43
C VAL A 101 16.48 -8.14 6.66
N LEU A 102 17.43 -9.09 6.79
CA LEU A 102 17.15 -10.53 6.80
C LEU A 102 16.19 -10.98 7.92
N PRO A 103 16.37 -10.56 9.19
CA PRO A 103 15.45 -10.92 10.27
C PRO A 103 14.01 -10.46 10.01
N ALA A 104 13.84 -9.25 9.43
CA ALA A 104 12.51 -8.74 9.08
C ALA A 104 11.90 -9.50 7.90
N LEU A 105 12.68 -9.90 6.88
CA LEU A 105 12.21 -10.72 5.77
C LEU A 105 11.70 -12.08 6.26
N TRP A 106 12.41 -12.71 7.19
CA TRP A 106 11.98 -13.99 7.78
C TRP A 106 10.73 -13.82 8.68
N ALA A 107 10.66 -12.73 9.44
CA ALA A 107 9.48 -12.44 10.25
C ALA A 107 8.20 -12.23 9.41
N PHE A 108 8.34 -11.77 8.17
CA PHE A 108 7.21 -11.65 7.22
C PHE A 108 6.80 -12.97 6.56
N THR A 109 7.59 -14.05 6.67
CA THR A 109 7.30 -15.30 5.96
C THR A 109 5.89 -15.86 6.24
N PRO A 110 5.39 -15.92 7.49
CA PRO A 110 4.03 -16.38 7.78
C PRO A 110 2.95 -15.54 7.10
N CYS A 111 3.21 -14.24 6.89
CA CYS A 111 2.26 -13.33 6.26
C CYS A 111 1.88 -13.76 4.83
N ILE A 112 2.74 -14.49 4.10
CA ILE A 112 2.43 -14.96 2.74
C ILE A 112 1.18 -15.84 2.76
N VAL A 113 1.10 -16.79 3.69
CA VAL A 113 -0.05 -17.68 3.83
C VAL A 113 -1.25 -16.96 4.42
N ILE A 114 -1.01 -16.21 5.52
CA ILE A 114 -2.06 -15.58 6.31
C ILE A 114 -2.79 -14.52 5.49
N LEU A 115 -2.06 -13.60 4.83
CA LEU A 115 -2.65 -12.55 3.99
C LEU A 115 -3.36 -13.13 2.76
N GLY A 116 -2.83 -14.23 2.18
CA GLY A 116 -3.51 -14.93 1.09
C GLY A 116 -4.85 -15.50 1.53
N LEU A 117 -4.91 -16.15 2.70
CA LEU A 117 -6.16 -16.65 3.27
C LEU A 117 -7.10 -15.51 3.64
N SER A 118 -6.62 -14.46 4.32
CA SER A 118 -7.41 -13.26 4.63
C SER A 118 -8.03 -12.63 3.38
N ALA A 119 -7.28 -12.56 2.29
CA ALA A 119 -7.77 -12.06 1.01
C ALA A 119 -8.97 -12.86 0.48
N VAL A 120 -8.93 -14.20 0.59
CA VAL A 120 -10.02 -15.08 0.18
C VAL A 120 -11.24 -14.94 1.08
N TYR A 121 -11.03 -14.92 2.41
CA TYR A 121 -12.13 -14.76 3.37
C TYR A 121 -12.81 -13.40 3.25
N ASN A 122 -12.02 -12.33 3.12
CA ASN A 122 -12.54 -10.98 2.92
C ASN A 122 -13.30 -10.86 1.60
N GLY A 123 -12.76 -11.44 0.50
CA GLY A 123 -13.45 -11.52 -0.77
C GLY A 123 -14.79 -12.23 -0.68
N TYR A 124 -14.84 -13.34 0.06
CA TYR A 124 -16.06 -14.09 0.30
C TYR A 124 -17.09 -13.27 1.08
N CYS A 125 -16.69 -12.58 2.17
CA CYS A 125 -17.55 -11.68 2.92
C CYS A 125 -18.15 -10.58 2.04
N TYR A 126 -17.32 -9.94 1.19
CA TYR A 126 -17.79 -8.92 0.27
C TYR A 126 -18.75 -9.47 -0.78
N GLY A 127 -18.54 -10.71 -1.24
CA GLY A 127 -19.45 -11.39 -2.16
C GLY A 127 -20.82 -11.67 -1.55
N LEU A 128 -20.87 -11.95 -0.24
CA LEU A 128 -22.12 -12.08 0.52
C LEU A 128 -22.77 -10.73 0.88
N GLY A 129 -22.18 -9.61 0.48
CA GLY A 129 -22.66 -8.27 0.86
C GLY A 129 -22.39 -7.90 2.32
N ASN A 130 -21.64 -8.71 3.06
CA ASN A 130 -21.32 -8.50 4.47
C ASN A 130 -19.89 -7.98 4.65
N ALA A 131 -19.73 -6.66 4.69
CA ALA A 131 -18.43 -6.01 4.89
C ALA A 131 -18.04 -5.87 6.38
N TRP A 132 -18.88 -6.33 7.31
CA TRP A 132 -18.63 -6.16 8.74
C TRP A 132 -17.47 -7.00 9.28
N PRO A 133 -17.36 -8.33 8.97
CA PRO A 133 -16.25 -9.15 9.44
C PRO A 133 -14.88 -8.63 8.98
N PRO A 134 -14.67 -8.27 7.69
CA PRO A 134 -13.43 -7.64 7.24
C PRO A 134 -13.10 -6.33 7.97
N ALA A 135 -14.09 -5.47 8.20
CA ALA A 135 -13.89 -4.19 8.88
C ALA A 135 -13.46 -4.37 10.33
N LEU A 136 -14.07 -5.31 11.07
CA LEU A 136 -13.68 -5.65 12.45
C LEU A 136 -12.27 -6.26 12.49
N SER A 137 -11.94 -7.14 11.55
CA SER A 137 -10.61 -7.73 11.45
C SER A 137 -9.56 -6.64 11.27
N GLU A 138 -9.77 -5.70 10.33
CA GLU A 138 -8.84 -4.60 10.06
C GLU A 138 -8.65 -3.70 11.29
N MET A 139 -9.73 -3.40 12.05
CA MET A 139 -9.64 -2.64 13.30
C MET A 139 -8.82 -3.39 14.35
N LEU A 140 -9.09 -4.69 14.54
CA LEU A 140 -8.32 -5.53 15.46
C LEU A 140 -6.86 -5.60 15.09
N GLU A 141 -6.56 -5.88 13.82
CA GLU A 141 -5.19 -5.95 13.27
C GLU A 141 -4.41 -4.67 13.53
N GLN A 142 -4.97 -3.50 13.22
CA GLN A 142 -4.29 -2.22 13.44
C GLN A 142 -4.07 -1.95 14.93
N THR A 143 -5.04 -2.27 15.76
CA THR A 143 -4.92 -2.12 17.23
C THR A 143 -3.83 -3.03 17.78
N LEU A 144 -3.82 -4.29 17.37
CA LEU A 144 -2.80 -5.26 17.79
C LEU A 144 -1.40 -4.87 17.31
N ARG A 145 -1.26 -4.44 16.04
CA ARG A 145 0.02 -3.95 15.53
C ARG A 145 0.55 -2.78 16.36
N PHE A 146 -0.32 -1.82 16.69
CA PHE A 146 0.06 -0.67 17.49
C PHE A 146 0.50 -1.10 18.90
N VAL A 147 -0.35 -1.85 19.60
CA VAL A 147 -0.09 -2.26 20.98
C VAL A 147 1.14 -3.18 21.08
N LEU A 148 1.21 -4.22 20.25
CA LEU A 148 2.32 -5.17 20.27
C LEU A 148 3.64 -4.52 19.89
N SER A 149 3.65 -3.66 18.86
CA SER A 149 4.87 -2.93 18.47
C SER A 149 5.33 -1.99 19.58
N PHE A 150 4.40 -1.29 20.25
CA PHE A 150 4.72 -0.43 21.38
C PHE A 150 5.32 -1.23 22.53
N LEU A 151 4.66 -2.30 22.96
CA LEU A 151 5.11 -3.13 24.08
C LEU A 151 6.48 -3.77 23.80
N LEU A 152 6.67 -4.35 22.63
CA LEU A 152 7.93 -5.04 22.31
C LEU A 152 9.09 -4.05 22.11
N LEU A 153 8.88 -2.93 21.43
CA LEU A 153 9.95 -1.94 21.22
C LEU A 153 10.31 -1.19 22.50
N SER A 154 9.33 -0.92 23.38
CA SER A 154 9.58 -0.27 24.67
C SER A 154 10.17 -1.24 25.70
N GLY A 155 9.74 -2.51 25.69
CA GLY A 155 10.20 -3.53 26.63
C GLY A 155 11.57 -4.14 26.29
N LEU A 156 12.04 -3.98 25.04
CA LEU A 156 13.30 -4.54 24.56
C LEU A 156 14.25 -3.44 24.01
N PRO A 157 14.74 -2.53 24.87
CA PRO A 157 15.56 -1.40 24.42
C PRO A 157 16.94 -1.82 23.85
N TYR A 158 17.40 -3.02 24.15
CA TYR A 158 18.72 -3.53 23.73
C TYR A 158 18.74 -4.17 22.34
N LEU A 159 17.62 -4.14 21.61
CA LEU A 159 17.57 -4.69 20.26
C LEU A 159 18.51 -3.95 19.32
N THR A 160 19.22 -4.72 18.50
CA THR A 160 20.00 -4.20 17.37
C THR A 160 19.09 -3.52 16.34
N VAL A 161 19.66 -2.76 15.41
CA VAL A 161 18.92 -2.13 14.31
C VAL A 161 18.10 -3.17 13.53
N ALA A 162 18.69 -4.34 13.25
CA ALA A 162 18.01 -5.45 12.58
C ALA A 162 16.85 -6.02 13.41
N GLY A 163 17.05 -6.19 14.71
CA GLY A 163 16.01 -6.65 15.63
C GLY A 163 14.85 -5.66 15.71
N ARG A 164 15.13 -4.36 15.87
CA ARG A 164 14.10 -3.31 15.89
C ARG A 164 13.29 -3.29 14.58
N ALA A 165 13.94 -3.49 13.42
CA ALA A 165 13.26 -3.56 12.13
C ALA A 165 12.38 -4.82 11.97
N ALA A 166 12.73 -5.93 12.64
CA ALA A 166 11.98 -7.18 12.58
C ALA A 166 10.72 -7.16 13.48
N VAL A 167 10.70 -6.38 14.58
CA VAL A 167 9.56 -6.33 15.50
C VAL A 167 8.25 -5.96 14.79
N PRO A 168 8.12 -4.89 14.00
CA PRO A 168 6.87 -4.57 13.31
C PRO A 168 6.43 -5.65 12.33
N ALA A 169 7.38 -6.37 11.70
CA ALA A 169 7.08 -7.49 10.82
C ALA A 169 6.44 -8.67 11.59
N LEU A 170 7.01 -9.01 12.75
CA LEU A 170 6.47 -10.04 13.63
C LEU A 170 5.09 -9.64 14.18
N CYS A 171 4.94 -8.39 14.65
CA CYS A 171 3.65 -7.88 15.13
C CYS A 171 2.59 -7.92 14.02
N THR A 172 2.98 -7.64 12.76
CA THR A 172 2.09 -7.77 11.62
C THR A 172 1.65 -9.22 11.43
N ALA A 173 2.56 -10.19 11.47
CA ALA A 173 2.21 -11.60 11.32
C ALA A 173 1.24 -12.08 12.42
N ILE A 174 1.45 -11.67 13.68
CA ILE A 174 0.57 -12.00 14.80
C ILE A 174 -0.81 -11.34 14.62
N ALA A 175 -0.83 -10.05 14.31
CA ALA A 175 -2.08 -9.29 14.15
C ALA A 175 -2.94 -9.84 13.01
N GLU A 176 -2.35 -10.09 11.83
CA GLU A 176 -3.03 -10.69 10.67
C GLU A 176 -3.56 -12.10 10.99
N THR A 177 -2.80 -12.89 11.76
CA THR A 177 -3.26 -14.23 12.20
C THR A 177 -4.52 -14.12 13.04
N LEU A 178 -4.53 -13.22 14.03
CA LEU A 178 -5.68 -13.02 14.91
C LEU A 178 -6.88 -12.42 14.15
N GLY A 179 -6.63 -11.51 13.18
CA GLY A 179 -7.66 -10.99 12.30
C GLY A 179 -8.30 -12.09 11.44
N LEU A 180 -7.49 -12.95 10.83
CA LEU A 180 -7.97 -14.10 10.05
C LEU A 180 -8.81 -15.07 10.92
N VAL A 181 -8.35 -15.36 12.14
CA VAL A 181 -9.06 -16.20 13.11
C VAL A 181 -10.42 -15.60 13.46
N LEU A 182 -10.47 -14.28 13.68
CA LEU A 182 -11.74 -13.58 13.94
C LEU A 182 -12.73 -13.74 12.78
N VAL A 183 -12.30 -13.45 11.54
CA VAL A 183 -13.16 -13.60 10.34
C VAL A 183 -13.61 -15.05 10.18
N TYR A 184 -12.72 -16.03 10.39
CA TYR A 184 -13.06 -17.45 10.32
C TYR A 184 -14.16 -17.83 11.29
N PHE A 185 -14.06 -17.42 12.58
CA PHE A 185 -15.09 -17.72 13.59
C PHE A 185 -16.42 -17.01 13.31
N MET A 186 -16.39 -15.78 12.79
CA MET A 186 -17.60 -15.06 12.41
C MET A 186 -18.33 -15.77 11.25
N LEU A 187 -17.59 -16.25 10.24
CA LEU A 187 -18.15 -16.97 9.10
C LEU A 187 -18.62 -18.38 9.44
N ARG A 188 -17.94 -19.08 10.37
CA ARG A 188 -18.34 -20.42 10.80
C ARG A 188 -19.75 -20.46 11.41
N ARG A 189 -20.20 -19.35 11.99
CA ARG A 189 -21.55 -19.20 12.54
C ARG A 189 -22.62 -18.99 11.46
N ALA A 190 -22.23 -18.44 10.31
CA ALA A 190 -23.12 -18.21 9.16
C ALA A 190 -23.03 -19.41 8.21
N LYS A 191 -23.76 -20.50 8.50
CA LYS A 191 -23.82 -21.68 7.63
C LYS A 191 -24.32 -21.28 6.24
N GLN A 192 -23.50 -21.51 5.22
CA GLN A 192 -23.87 -21.33 3.82
C GLN A 192 -24.12 -22.70 3.17
N PRO A 193 -24.99 -22.79 2.16
CA PRO A 193 -25.24 -24.03 1.45
C PRO A 193 -23.95 -24.53 0.77
N PRO A 194 -23.75 -25.87 0.70
CA PRO A 194 -22.60 -26.45 0.04
C PRO A 194 -22.63 -26.16 -1.48
N SER A 195 -21.46 -26.11 -2.08
CA SER A 195 -21.30 -25.88 -3.52
C SER A 195 -21.92 -27.03 -4.33
N VAL A 196 -22.76 -26.69 -5.29
CA VAL A 196 -23.30 -27.63 -6.28
C VAL A 196 -22.31 -27.84 -7.44
N CYS A 197 -21.43 -26.85 -7.70
CA CYS A 197 -20.46 -26.91 -8.78
C CYS A 197 -19.18 -27.66 -8.38
N PRO A 198 -18.54 -28.42 -9.30
CA PRO A 198 -17.28 -29.07 -9.05
C PRO A 198 -16.19 -28.04 -8.70
N LEU A 199 -15.49 -28.22 -7.58
CA LEU A 199 -14.39 -27.34 -7.13
C LEU A 199 -13.33 -27.04 -8.19
N PRO A 200 -12.91 -27.98 -9.08
CA PRO A 200 -11.97 -27.69 -10.16
C PRO A 200 -12.47 -26.64 -11.17
N ALA A 201 -13.78 -26.61 -11.48
CA ALA A 201 -14.36 -25.63 -12.38
C ALA A 201 -14.38 -24.23 -11.74
N VAL A 202 -14.81 -24.12 -10.49
CA VAL A 202 -14.77 -22.87 -9.71
C VAL A 202 -13.34 -22.33 -9.58
N ARG A 203 -12.37 -23.22 -9.32
CA ARG A 203 -10.96 -22.85 -9.25
C ARG A 203 -10.45 -22.27 -10.57
N ARG A 204 -10.78 -22.91 -11.71
CA ARG A 204 -10.39 -22.44 -13.04
C ARG A 204 -10.95 -21.03 -13.29
N GLU A 205 -12.19 -20.79 -12.94
CA GLU A 205 -12.83 -19.47 -13.05
C GLU A 205 -12.15 -18.43 -12.16
N ILE A 206 -11.83 -18.76 -10.89
CA ILE A 206 -11.05 -17.87 -10.00
C ILE A 206 -9.73 -17.48 -10.66
N VAL A 207 -8.98 -18.43 -11.20
CA VAL A 207 -7.68 -18.17 -11.84
C VAL A 207 -7.85 -17.26 -13.06
N GLN A 208 -8.84 -17.50 -13.92
CA GLN A 208 -9.10 -16.69 -15.11
C GLN A 208 -9.42 -15.23 -14.75
N LEU A 209 -10.17 -15.01 -13.68
CA LEU A 209 -10.52 -13.66 -13.20
C LEU A 209 -9.37 -13.00 -12.46
N ALA A 210 -8.64 -13.76 -11.63
CA ALA A 210 -7.59 -13.21 -10.78
C ALA A 210 -6.29 -12.92 -11.55
N LEU A 211 -5.92 -13.74 -12.54
CA LEU A 211 -4.63 -13.67 -13.22
C LEU A 211 -4.32 -12.31 -13.86
N PRO A 212 -5.22 -11.68 -14.67
CA PRO A 212 -4.95 -10.38 -15.27
C PRO A 212 -4.75 -9.27 -14.22
N LEU A 213 -5.53 -9.32 -13.14
CA LEU A 213 -5.45 -8.34 -12.03
C LEU A 213 -4.15 -8.51 -11.25
N THR A 214 -3.78 -9.76 -10.98
CA THR A 214 -2.53 -10.09 -10.29
C THR A 214 -1.33 -9.64 -11.11
N PHE A 215 -1.32 -9.88 -12.43
CA PHE A 215 -0.23 -9.42 -13.30
C PHE A 215 -0.08 -7.91 -13.29
N SER A 216 -1.18 -7.16 -13.46
CA SER A 216 -1.17 -5.70 -13.41
C SER A 216 -0.66 -5.16 -12.04
N ARG A 217 -1.08 -5.82 -10.97
CA ARG A 217 -0.65 -5.44 -9.61
C ARG A 217 0.81 -5.78 -9.37
N LEU A 218 1.26 -6.95 -9.82
CA LEU A 218 2.66 -7.38 -9.71
C LEU A 218 3.59 -6.39 -10.40
N LEU A 219 3.24 -5.94 -11.61
CA LEU A 219 4.03 -4.96 -12.35
C LEU A 219 4.16 -3.63 -11.60
N THR A 220 3.06 -3.11 -11.05
CA THR A 220 3.11 -1.86 -10.26
C THR A 220 3.86 -2.04 -8.94
N THR A 221 3.73 -3.20 -8.30
CA THR A 221 4.47 -3.53 -7.06
C THR A 221 5.96 -3.67 -7.33
N LEU A 222 6.34 -4.27 -8.47
CA LEU A 222 7.74 -4.40 -8.88
C LEU A 222 8.40 -3.02 -9.06
N LEU A 223 7.71 -2.08 -9.74
CA LEU A 223 8.24 -0.71 -9.91
C LEU A 223 8.38 0.02 -8.57
N ARG A 224 7.45 -0.17 -7.65
CA ARG A 224 7.54 0.41 -6.29
C ARG A 224 8.69 -0.21 -5.49
N ALA A 225 8.84 -1.52 -5.52
CA ALA A 225 9.95 -2.21 -4.85
C ALA A 225 11.29 -1.80 -5.46
N ALA A 226 11.37 -1.67 -6.79
CA ALA A 226 12.55 -1.15 -7.47
C ALA A 226 12.90 0.29 -7.01
N SER A 227 11.89 1.17 -6.83
CA SER A 227 12.12 2.50 -6.28
C SER A 227 12.68 2.45 -4.85
N GLY A 228 12.10 1.62 -3.98
CA GLY A 228 12.56 1.43 -2.60
C GLY A 228 14.00 0.93 -2.52
N THR A 229 14.39 0.01 -3.40
CA THR A 229 15.74 -0.56 -3.49
C THR A 229 16.73 0.40 -4.15
N LEU A 230 16.32 1.10 -5.21
CA LEU A 230 17.20 1.97 -5.98
C LEU A 230 17.62 3.22 -5.20
N ILE A 231 16.76 3.74 -4.31
CA ILE A 231 17.08 4.92 -3.48
C ILE A 231 18.39 4.69 -2.70
N PRO A 232 18.52 3.71 -1.79
CA PRO A 232 19.76 3.55 -1.03
C PRO A 232 20.95 3.18 -1.91
N LEU A 233 20.77 2.38 -2.97
CA LEU A 233 21.85 2.03 -3.89
C LEU A 233 22.44 3.28 -4.58
N ARG A 234 21.60 4.21 -5.03
CA ARG A 234 22.07 5.44 -5.68
C ARG A 234 22.62 6.46 -4.68
N LEU A 235 22.12 6.46 -3.45
CA LEU A 235 22.69 7.26 -2.35
C LEU A 235 24.10 6.76 -1.98
N MET A 236 24.33 5.45 -1.95
CA MET A 236 25.70 4.91 -1.77
C MET A 236 26.61 5.31 -2.92
N ALA A 237 26.13 5.29 -4.17
CA ALA A 237 26.90 5.77 -5.32
C ALA A 237 27.25 7.27 -5.24
N SER A 238 26.49 8.08 -4.46
CA SER A 238 26.82 9.48 -4.17
C SER A 238 27.84 9.66 -3.04
N GLY A 239 28.42 8.57 -2.50
CA GLY A 239 29.43 8.57 -1.46
C GLY A 239 28.88 8.42 -0.01
N LEU A 240 27.59 8.08 0.17
CA LEU A 240 27.06 7.77 1.49
C LEU A 240 27.38 6.32 1.90
N SER A 241 27.58 6.09 3.21
CA SER A 241 27.65 4.72 3.73
C SER A 241 26.28 4.02 3.60
N SER A 242 26.28 2.67 3.57
CA SER A 242 25.04 1.88 3.54
C SER A 242 24.09 2.26 4.69
N ALA A 243 24.64 2.49 5.89
CA ALA A 243 23.85 2.90 7.05
C ALA A 243 23.17 4.26 6.84
N ALA A 244 23.89 5.28 6.35
CA ALA A 244 23.35 6.61 6.08
C ALA A 244 22.36 6.62 4.91
N ALA A 245 22.58 5.79 3.89
CA ALA A 245 21.66 5.63 2.77
C ALA A 245 20.35 4.99 3.20
N THR A 246 20.40 3.96 4.04
CA THR A 246 19.21 3.31 4.62
C THR A 246 18.48 4.24 5.58
N GLU A 247 19.19 5.04 6.37
CA GLU A 247 18.61 6.07 7.23
C GLU A 247 17.85 7.13 6.42
N ALA A 248 18.44 7.63 5.33
CA ALA A 248 17.79 8.59 4.44
C ALA A 248 16.50 8.01 3.82
N LEU A 249 16.49 6.72 3.46
CA LEU A 249 15.27 6.02 3.02
C LEU A 249 14.20 6.00 4.13
N GLY A 250 14.59 5.67 5.36
CA GLY A 250 13.71 5.67 6.52
C GLY A 250 13.10 7.04 6.80
N MET A 251 13.90 8.11 6.70
CA MET A 251 13.41 9.48 6.78
C MET A 251 12.37 9.79 5.70
N LEU A 252 12.66 9.44 4.44
CA LEU A 252 11.75 9.73 3.32
C LEU A 252 10.49 8.85 3.37
N GLN A 253 10.63 7.53 3.34
CA GLN A 253 9.50 6.62 3.20
C GLN A 253 8.78 6.35 4.53
N GLY A 254 9.51 6.29 5.63
CA GLY A 254 8.95 5.97 6.93
C GLY A 254 8.39 7.17 7.70
N MET A 255 8.92 8.38 7.50
CA MET A 255 8.51 9.58 8.24
C MET A 255 7.81 10.60 7.36
N VAL A 256 8.39 10.99 6.21
CA VAL A 256 7.84 12.07 5.37
C VAL A 256 6.62 11.60 4.58
N MET A 257 6.72 10.48 3.86
CA MET A 257 5.65 10.00 2.98
C MET A 257 4.31 9.76 3.69
N PRO A 258 4.25 9.17 4.90
CA PRO A 258 2.98 8.98 5.62
C PRO A 258 2.23 10.30 5.89
N VAL A 259 2.95 11.38 6.18
CA VAL A 259 2.35 12.70 6.39
C VAL A 259 1.78 13.26 5.08
N LEU A 260 2.53 13.11 3.98
CA LEU A 260 2.11 13.59 2.66
C LEU A 260 0.86 12.86 2.13
N PHE A 261 0.63 11.63 2.57
CA PHE A 261 -0.56 10.86 2.20
C PHE A 261 -1.81 11.19 3.02
N LEU A 262 -1.72 11.95 4.14
CA LEU A 262 -2.88 12.25 4.99
C LEU A 262 -4.06 12.90 4.23
N PRO A 263 -3.87 13.96 3.42
CA PRO A 263 -4.96 14.52 2.63
C PRO A 263 -5.55 13.53 1.62
N GLY A 264 -4.74 12.58 1.14
CA GLY A 264 -5.16 11.48 0.28
C GLY A 264 -6.20 10.56 0.93
N ILE A 265 -6.27 10.50 2.25
CA ILE A 265 -7.31 9.75 2.99
C ILE A 265 -8.69 10.34 2.70
N VAL A 266 -8.81 11.66 2.79
CA VAL A 266 -10.07 12.39 2.53
C VAL A 266 -10.46 12.27 1.06
N THR A 267 -9.50 12.53 0.14
CA THR A 267 -9.77 12.45 -1.30
C THR A 267 -10.01 11.03 -1.79
N GLY A 268 -9.42 10.03 -1.14
CA GLY A 268 -9.71 8.61 -1.38
C GLY A 268 -11.14 8.23 -0.96
N ALA A 269 -11.61 8.71 0.20
CA ALA A 269 -13.01 8.52 0.62
C ALA A 269 -13.99 9.21 -0.33
N LEU A 270 -13.69 10.43 -0.78
CA LEU A 270 -14.46 11.12 -1.82
C LEU A 270 -14.49 10.33 -3.13
N GLY A 271 -13.38 9.71 -3.53
CA GLY A 271 -13.30 8.84 -4.71
C GLY A 271 -14.19 7.61 -4.60
N THR A 272 -14.25 6.94 -3.43
CA THR A 272 -15.10 5.75 -3.24
C THR A 272 -16.58 6.07 -3.32
N VAL A 273 -17.04 7.21 -2.75
CA VAL A 273 -18.42 7.70 -2.84
C VAL A 273 -18.71 8.24 -4.26
N GLY A 274 -17.73 8.90 -4.86
CA GLY A 274 -17.84 9.51 -6.18
C GLY A 274 -17.95 8.50 -7.31
N THR A 275 -17.30 7.34 -7.21
CA THR A 275 -17.32 6.29 -8.25
C THR A 275 -18.74 5.86 -8.62
N PRO A 276 -19.62 5.38 -7.70
CA PRO A 276 -21.00 5.05 -8.03
C PRO A 276 -21.84 6.27 -8.44
N ALA A 277 -21.56 7.44 -7.84
CA ALA A 277 -22.25 8.67 -8.19
C ALA A 277 -21.98 9.13 -9.63
N ILE A 278 -20.78 8.91 -10.17
CA ILE A 278 -20.41 9.14 -11.56
C ILE A 278 -21.07 8.10 -12.48
N ALA A 279 -21.06 6.83 -12.08
CA ALA A 279 -21.63 5.74 -12.87
C ALA A 279 -23.16 5.89 -13.07
N ALA A 280 -23.86 6.39 -12.04
CA ALA A 280 -25.30 6.59 -12.07
C ALA A 280 -25.76 7.83 -12.87
N ARG A 281 -24.85 8.74 -13.27
CA ARG A 281 -25.18 10.00 -13.96
C ARG A 281 -24.78 9.96 -15.42
N SER A 282 -25.40 10.86 -16.23
CA SER A 282 -25.12 11.01 -17.67
C SER A 282 -24.96 12.48 -18.07
N GLY A 283 -24.32 12.74 -19.20
CA GLY A 283 -24.21 14.07 -19.81
C GLY A 283 -23.67 15.16 -18.89
N LYS A 284 -24.36 16.31 -18.83
CA LYS A 284 -23.96 17.48 -18.03
C LYS A 284 -23.81 17.15 -16.53
N ASN A 285 -24.75 16.40 -15.95
CA ASN A 285 -24.73 16.05 -14.52
C ASN A 285 -23.51 15.21 -14.13
N ARG A 286 -23.04 14.34 -15.04
CA ARG A 286 -21.80 13.58 -14.86
C ARG A 286 -20.58 14.49 -14.86
N ARG A 287 -20.51 15.45 -15.81
CA ARG A 287 -19.41 16.43 -15.86
C ARG A 287 -19.37 17.31 -14.62
N HIS A 288 -20.51 17.82 -14.16
CA HIS A 288 -20.59 18.61 -12.93
C HIS A 288 -20.09 17.82 -11.72
N MET A 289 -20.48 16.54 -11.58
CA MET A 289 -20.02 15.69 -10.49
C MET A 289 -18.52 15.40 -10.57
N ALA A 290 -17.99 15.17 -11.77
CA ALA A 290 -16.54 14.99 -11.96
C ALA A 290 -15.76 16.25 -11.59
N LEU A 291 -16.21 17.42 -12.02
CA LEU A 291 -15.60 18.71 -11.68
C LEU A 291 -15.67 18.98 -10.17
N TYR A 292 -16.81 18.68 -9.53
CA TYR A 292 -16.96 18.79 -8.08
C TYR A 292 -15.94 17.93 -7.32
N LEU A 293 -15.75 16.66 -7.72
CA LEU A 293 -14.76 15.78 -7.11
C LEU A 293 -13.32 16.26 -7.33
N LEU A 294 -13.01 16.76 -8.53
CA LEU A 294 -11.70 17.30 -8.86
C LEU A 294 -11.41 18.61 -8.10
N SER A 295 -12.38 19.52 -8.03
CA SER A 295 -12.20 20.79 -7.28
C SER A 295 -12.07 20.53 -5.78
N SER A 296 -12.84 19.61 -5.21
CA SER A 296 -12.72 19.21 -3.81
C SER A 296 -11.35 18.59 -3.52
N ALA A 297 -10.84 17.74 -4.42
CA ALA A 297 -9.52 17.16 -4.29
C ALA A 297 -8.39 18.19 -4.47
N LEU A 298 -8.55 19.15 -5.37
CA LEU A 298 -7.62 20.27 -5.55
C LEU A 298 -7.56 21.12 -4.29
N CYS A 299 -8.70 21.49 -3.73
CA CYS A 299 -8.78 22.26 -2.49
C CYS A 299 -8.12 21.50 -1.33
N CYS A 300 -8.44 20.23 -1.15
CA CYS A 300 -7.85 19.38 -0.12
C CYS A 300 -6.33 19.20 -0.33
N GLY A 301 -5.88 19.06 -1.57
CA GLY A 301 -4.46 18.95 -1.91
C GLY A 301 -3.68 20.24 -1.68
N LEU A 302 -4.26 21.40 -2.03
CA LEU A 302 -3.65 22.71 -1.78
C LEU A 302 -3.57 23.02 -0.29
N THR A 303 -4.64 22.77 0.47
CA THR A 303 -4.63 22.95 1.93
C THR A 303 -3.62 22.02 2.59
N GLY A 304 -3.52 20.75 2.13
CA GLY A 304 -2.50 19.80 2.57
C GLY A 304 -1.07 20.24 2.25
N LEU A 305 -0.83 20.73 1.04
CA LEU A 305 0.46 21.29 0.63
C LEU A 305 0.89 22.47 1.53
N MET A 306 -0.03 23.41 1.76
CA MET A 306 0.23 24.55 2.63
C MET A 306 0.46 24.13 4.07
N ALA A 307 -0.38 23.24 4.61
CA ALA A 307 -0.23 22.70 5.95
C ALA A 307 1.14 22.03 6.15
N VAL A 308 1.56 21.16 5.22
CA VAL A 308 2.88 20.51 5.29
C VAL A 308 4.00 21.53 5.28
N ARG A 309 3.94 22.54 4.43
CA ARG A 309 4.98 23.60 4.39
C ARG A 309 5.02 24.44 5.67
N MET A 310 3.86 24.88 6.17
CA MET A 310 3.77 25.69 7.39
C MET A 310 4.20 24.89 8.63
N LEU A 311 3.80 23.61 8.69
CA LEU A 311 4.08 22.73 9.82
C LEU A 311 5.41 21.95 9.70
N ALA A 312 6.17 22.10 8.60
CA ALA A 312 7.42 21.34 8.37
C ALA A 312 8.40 21.42 9.55
N GLY A 313 8.59 22.61 10.11
CA GLY A 313 9.46 22.83 11.27
C GLY A 313 8.92 22.18 12.55
N PHE A 314 7.61 22.29 12.79
CA PHE A 314 6.94 21.64 13.93
C PHE A 314 7.00 20.11 13.81
N LEU A 315 6.66 19.57 12.64
CA LEU A 315 6.72 18.14 12.39
C LEU A 315 8.14 17.60 12.61
N ALA A 316 9.15 18.25 12.05
CA ALA A 316 10.53 17.81 12.19
C ALA A 316 11.03 17.85 13.64
N ARG A 317 10.75 18.93 14.39
CA ARG A 317 11.32 19.13 15.73
C ARG A 317 10.45 18.54 16.84
N ALA A 318 9.13 18.78 16.81
CA ALA A 318 8.23 18.36 17.90
C ALA A 318 7.66 16.95 17.69
N VAL A 319 7.31 16.58 16.44
CA VAL A 319 6.72 15.26 16.18
C VAL A 319 7.78 14.17 16.03
N TYR A 320 8.80 14.40 15.21
CA TYR A 320 9.82 13.38 14.90
C TYR A 320 11.14 13.55 15.66
N HIS A 321 11.35 14.68 16.34
CA HIS A 321 12.60 15.04 17.03
C HIS A 321 13.86 14.95 16.13
N LEU A 322 13.68 15.20 14.82
CA LEU A 322 14.73 15.11 13.83
C LEU A 322 14.69 16.33 12.90
N PRO A 323 15.46 17.41 13.20
CA PRO A 323 15.45 18.65 12.41
C PRO A 323 15.79 18.46 10.93
N ALA A 324 16.58 17.43 10.60
CA ALA A 324 16.96 17.06 9.23
C ALA A 324 15.76 16.75 8.31
N LEU A 325 14.58 16.46 8.87
CA LEU A 325 13.34 16.23 8.09
C LEU A 325 12.74 17.50 7.51
N GLN A 326 13.02 18.68 8.09
CA GLN A 326 12.42 19.94 7.65
C GLN A 326 12.61 20.22 6.16
N PRO A 327 13.84 20.18 5.59
CA PRO A 327 14.03 20.37 4.16
C PRO A 327 13.37 19.30 3.30
N LEU A 328 13.28 18.05 3.79
CA LEU A 328 12.58 16.97 3.10
C LEU A 328 11.08 17.23 3.01
N PHE A 329 10.42 17.65 4.11
CA PHE A 329 9.01 18.06 4.10
C PHE A 329 8.76 19.20 3.13
N MET A 330 9.59 20.24 3.16
CA MET A 330 9.46 21.40 2.28
C MET A 330 9.55 21.05 0.80
N ARG A 331 10.51 20.20 0.44
CA ARG A 331 10.72 19.77 -0.96
C ARG A 331 9.69 18.74 -1.43
N ALA A 332 9.27 17.82 -0.54
CA ALA A 332 8.31 16.77 -0.88
C ALA A 332 6.84 17.24 -0.81
N ALA A 333 6.55 18.39 -0.20
CA ALA A 333 5.18 18.91 -0.04
C ALA A 333 4.33 18.91 -1.34
N PRO A 334 4.85 19.21 -2.55
CA PRO A 334 4.06 19.14 -3.79
C PRO A 334 3.44 17.78 -4.06
N LEU A 335 4.05 16.68 -3.58
CA LEU A 335 3.48 15.33 -3.73
C LEU A 335 2.10 15.20 -3.09
N THR A 336 1.82 15.94 -2.01
CA THR A 336 0.51 15.97 -1.36
C THR A 336 -0.61 16.36 -2.31
N LEU A 337 -0.37 17.40 -3.10
CA LEU A 337 -1.32 17.87 -4.12
C LEU A 337 -1.51 16.82 -5.23
N PHE A 338 -0.41 16.27 -5.74
CA PHE A 338 -0.47 15.28 -6.81
C PHE A 338 -1.19 14.01 -6.37
N PHE A 339 -0.92 13.49 -5.16
CA PHE A 339 -1.61 12.31 -4.64
C PHE A 339 -3.11 12.58 -4.45
N SER A 340 -3.48 13.72 -3.90
CA SER A 340 -4.88 14.10 -3.69
C SER A 340 -5.65 14.15 -5.01
N LEU A 341 -5.11 14.79 -6.04
CA LEU A 341 -5.71 14.86 -7.36
C LEU A 341 -5.76 13.50 -8.05
N GLN A 342 -4.69 12.71 -7.95
CA GLN A 342 -4.63 11.38 -8.56
C GLN A 342 -5.70 10.44 -8.00
N HIS A 343 -6.00 10.50 -6.68
CA HIS A 343 -7.08 9.73 -6.08
C HIS A 343 -8.45 10.10 -6.68
N ALA A 344 -8.74 11.39 -6.84
CA ALA A 344 -9.99 11.85 -7.44
C ALA A 344 -10.09 11.44 -8.93
N VAL A 345 -9.02 11.65 -9.71
CA VAL A 345 -8.97 11.25 -11.14
C VAL A 345 -9.21 9.75 -11.29
N ASN A 346 -8.58 8.91 -10.47
CA ASN A 346 -8.77 7.47 -10.48
C ASN A 346 -10.22 7.09 -10.10
N GLY A 347 -10.83 7.77 -9.12
CA GLY A 347 -12.22 7.58 -8.73
C GLY A 347 -13.20 7.90 -9.88
N VAL A 348 -12.99 9.03 -10.57
CA VAL A 348 -13.82 9.42 -11.71
C VAL A 348 -13.64 8.45 -12.90
N LEU A 349 -12.41 8.09 -13.26
CA LEU A 349 -12.13 7.12 -14.33
C LEU A 349 -12.73 5.74 -14.02
N SER A 350 -12.70 5.31 -12.76
CA SER A 350 -13.34 4.08 -12.31
C SER A 350 -14.86 4.15 -12.46
N GLY A 351 -15.47 5.28 -12.11
CA GLY A 351 -16.92 5.53 -12.31
C GLY A 351 -17.35 5.58 -13.78
N LEU A 352 -16.43 5.97 -14.68
CA LEU A 352 -16.63 5.90 -16.13
C LEU A 352 -16.44 4.50 -16.73
N GLY A 353 -16.00 3.51 -15.93
CA GLY A 353 -15.65 2.16 -16.39
C GLY A 353 -14.28 2.05 -17.08
N GLU A 354 -13.46 3.11 -17.00
CA GLU A 354 -12.16 3.21 -17.68
C GLU A 354 -10.97 2.86 -16.75
N GLN A 355 -11.21 2.10 -15.67
CA GLN A 355 -10.19 1.76 -14.67
C GLN A 355 -8.94 1.10 -15.28
N LYS A 356 -9.08 0.27 -16.33
CA LYS A 356 -7.94 -0.39 -16.99
C LYS A 356 -6.95 0.61 -17.60
N ARG A 357 -7.43 1.78 -18.03
CA ARG A 357 -6.60 2.80 -18.68
C ARG A 357 -5.74 3.60 -17.72
N THR A 358 -5.99 3.52 -16.40
CA THR A 358 -5.13 4.17 -15.39
C THR A 358 -3.79 3.46 -15.22
N LEU A 359 -3.68 2.21 -15.69
CA LEU A 359 -2.46 1.43 -15.56
C LEU A 359 -1.30 2.05 -16.37
N LEU A 360 -1.54 2.42 -17.61
CA LEU A 360 -0.48 2.94 -18.50
C LEU A 360 0.15 4.24 -17.97
N PRO A 361 -0.61 5.29 -17.58
CA PRO A 361 -0.05 6.47 -16.92
C PRO A 361 0.75 6.14 -15.66
N ALA A 362 0.25 5.21 -14.82
CA ALA A 362 0.95 4.80 -13.61
C ALA A 362 2.28 4.11 -13.90
N LEU A 363 2.34 3.24 -14.90
CA LEU A 363 3.58 2.56 -15.31
C LEU A 363 4.59 3.53 -15.90
N THR A 364 4.18 4.41 -16.81
CA THR A 364 5.09 5.38 -17.44
C THR A 364 5.62 6.41 -16.45
N GLY A 365 4.76 6.94 -15.56
CA GLY A 365 5.21 7.86 -14.52
C GLY A 365 6.15 7.19 -13.51
N SER A 366 5.89 5.92 -13.14
CA SER A 366 6.80 5.16 -12.27
C SER A 366 8.13 4.84 -12.95
N ALA A 367 8.10 4.46 -14.23
CA ALA A 367 9.33 4.21 -15.02
C ALA A 367 10.17 5.49 -15.16
N LEU A 368 9.53 6.62 -15.45
CA LEU A 368 10.20 7.92 -15.51
C LEU A 368 10.78 8.32 -14.15
N SER A 369 10.01 8.09 -13.07
CA SER A 369 10.51 8.33 -11.71
C SER A 369 11.77 7.51 -11.42
N LEU A 370 11.79 6.22 -11.77
CA LEU A 370 12.97 5.36 -11.63
C LEU A 370 14.16 5.84 -12.47
N PHE A 371 13.90 6.25 -13.70
CA PHE A 371 14.93 6.81 -14.58
C PHE A 371 15.55 8.08 -13.99
N CYS A 372 14.73 9.05 -13.59
CA CYS A 372 15.20 10.27 -12.95
C CYS A 372 15.93 9.99 -11.63
N LEU A 373 15.41 9.05 -10.83
CA LEU A 373 16.00 8.62 -9.57
C LEU A 373 17.42 8.09 -9.77
N TYR A 374 17.62 7.27 -10.82
CA TYR A 374 18.91 6.68 -11.14
C TYR A 374 20.00 7.74 -11.33
N PHE A 375 19.70 8.85 -11.99
CA PHE A 375 20.67 9.92 -12.23
C PHE A 375 20.75 10.94 -11.08
N TRP A 376 19.61 11.41 -10.58
CA TRP A 376 19.59 12.54 -9.65
C TRP A 376 20.01 12.15 -8.22
N ALA A 377 19.63 10.98 -7.75
CA ALA A 377 19.99 10.54 -6.40
C ALA A 377 21.49 10.18 -6.27
N ALA A 378 22.17 9.92 -7.38
CA ALA A 378 23.60 9.66 -7.38
C ALA A 378 24.46 10.93 -7.34
N GLN A 379 23.87 12.11 -7.57
CA GLN A 379 24.60 13.38 -7.55
C GLN A 379 24.90 13.80 -6.11
N PRO A 380 26.17 14.10 -5.75
CA PRO A 380 26.52 14.48 -4.37
C PRO A 380 25.80 15.73 -3.85
N GLY A 381 25.43 16.65 -4.74
CA GLY A 381 24.67 17.86 -4.39
C GLY A 381 23.17 17.65 -4.19
N MET A 382 22.58 16.58 -4.73
CA MET A 382 21.14 16.32 -4.65
C MET A 382 20.80 15.20 -3.67
N ARG A 383 21.47 14.07 -3.73
CA ARG A 383 21.26 12.91 -2.83
C ARG A 383 19.77 12.57 -2.65
N ILE A 384 19.28 12.54 -1.41
CA ILE A 384 17.87 12.20 -1.08
C ILE A 384 16.87 13.21 -1.69
N LEU A 385 17.26 14.49 -1.88
CA LEU A 385 16.43 15.48 -2.55
C LEU A 385 16.26 15.16 -4.05
N GLY A 386 17.26 14.55 -4.66
CA GLY A 386 17.15 14.02 -6.03
C GLY A 386 16.12 12.90 -6.14
N ALA A 387 16.03 12.03 -5.13
CA ALA A 387 14.98 11.02 -5.06
C ALA A 387 13.58 11.66 -4.93
N VAL A 388 13.42 12.67 -4.09
CA VAL A 388 12.17 13.43 -3.95
C VAL A 388 11.78 14.09 -5.27
N GLN A 389 12.73 14.74 -5.95
CA GLN A 389 12.48 15.38 -7.25
C GLN A 389 12.05 14.37 -8.33
N ALA A 390 12.68 13.20 -8.37
CA ALA A 390 12.31 12.12 -9.28
C ALA A 390 10.87 11.61 -9.01
N MET A 391 10.47 11.49 -7.75
CA MET A 391 9.10 11.13 -7.38
C MET A 391 8.09 12.20 -7.82
N ILE A 392 8.42 13.49 -7.64
CA ILE A 392 7.58 14.61 -8.08
C ILE A 392 7.39 14.55 -9.60
N THR A 393 8.47 14.37 -10.36
CA THR A 393 8.43 14.32 -11.84
C THR A 393 7.58 13.15 -12.33
N GLY A 394 7.80 11.95 -11.80
CA GLY A 394 7.02 10.77 -12.16
C GLY A 394 5.53 10.91 -11.82
N GLN A 395 5.22 11.46 -10.64
CA GLN A 395 3.85 11.68 -10.22
C GLN A 395 3.14 12.78 -11.03
N ALA A 396 3.87 13.84 -11.42
CA ALA A 396 3.35 14.88 -12.29
C ALA A 396 2.97 14.32 -13.68
N VAL A 397 3.83 13.50 -14.29
CA VAL A 397 3.53 12.86 -15.57
C VAL A 397 2.35 11.91 -15.47
N THR A 398 2.28 11.10 -14.41
CA THR A 398 1.13 10.23 -14.14
C THR A 398 -0.17 11.04 -14.07
N LEU A 399 -0.17 12.14 -13.31
CA LEU A 399 -1.35 12.98 -13.13
C LEU A 399 -1.76 13.67 -14.44
N LEU A 400 -0.83 14.31 -15.14
CA LEU A 400 -1.10 15.02 -16.40
C LEU A 400 -1.68 14.09 -17.45
N TRP A 401 -1.13 12.89 -17.62
CA TRP A 401 -1.66 11.90 -18.55
C TRP A 401 -3.05 11.41 -18.12
N SER A 402 -3.23 11.10 -16.84
CA SER A 402 -4.52 10.66 -16.32
C SER A 402 -5.61 11.74 -16.48
N LEU A 403 -5.28 13.02 -16.29
CA LEU A 403 -6.17 14.16 -16.54
C LEU A 403 -6.52 14.28 -18.03
N ALA A 404 -5.53 14.17 -18.92
CA ALA A 404 -5.76 14.20 -20.37
C ALA A 404 -6.74 13.09 -20.81
N LEU A 405 -6.53 11.86 -20.33
CA LEU A 405 -7.44 10.74 -20.55
C LEU A 405 -8.85 11.03 -20.02
N LEU A 406 -8.95 11.59 -18.82
CA LEU A 406 -10.22 11.93 -18.21
C LEU A 406 -11.00 12.97 -19.03
N PHE A 407 -10.35 14.07 -19.43
CA PHE A 407 -11.01 15.12 -20.23
C PHE A 407 -11.46 14.61 -21.60
N LEU A 408 -10.66 13.77 -22.27
CA LEU A 408 -11.05 13.13 -23.53
C LEU A 408 -12.32 12.28 -23.35
N ARG A 409 -12.42 11.52 -22.26
CA ARG A 409 -13.57 10.65 -21.97
C ARG A 409 -14.82 11.42 -21.54
N LEU A 410 -14.68 12.51 -20.82
CA LEU A 410 -15.79 13.38 -20.46
C LEU A 410 -16.38 14.15 -21.67
N LYS A 411 -15.62 14.30 -22.75
CA LYS A 411 -16.15 14.88 -24.01
C LYS A 411 -16.91 13.86 -24.85
N GLN A 412 -16.53 12.58 -24.79
CA GLN A 412 -17.12 11.51 -25.62
C GLN A 412 -18.39 10.89 -25.04
N LYS A 413 -18.62 11.03 -23.75
CA LYS A 413 -19.76 10.47 -22.99
C LYS A 413 -20.58 11.58 -22.34
#